data_b674093263e51cd8abcf85c4b6250678
#
_entry.id   b674093263e51cd8abcf85c4b6250678
#
_cell.length_a   1.000
_cell.length_b   1.000
_cell.length_c   1.000
_cell.angle_alpha   90.00
_cell.angle_beta   90.00
_cell.angle_gamma   90.00
#
_symmetry.space_group_name_H-M   'P 1'
#
loop_
_entity.id
_entity.type
_entity.pdbx_description
1 polymer ?
#
loop_
_entity_poly.entity_id
_entity_poly.type
_entity_poly.pdbx_seq_one_letter_code
_entity_poly.pdbx_strand_id
1 'polypeptide(L)'
;MRAEHRFFGRMILCCVLVVLTSCGETTRDEFVRIDAAQELDRLQKENETLIRENELMKNQNITESRLSGKIEYFYTRKDYEMAKSYLNVFMDFFPESPKVPVYRSYYENIRNVEAAVQERKFLDMQNLQVDNTGIWTVENFTDQNGNPTERKFITTRETLSGTYSDVSFDAATFVADFIIVSKSNIALKIFERGNKEPVSGNAKTPIRYIIKATGADGKYFSFTARNTSDRIAFGNTASTKIHDMLIQGGTVSFTLTTTRDGCNVVYTFSIPNAQCYNTAFRLLNAK
;
A
#
# COMPACT_ATOMS: atom_id res chain seq x y z
N MET A 1 -14.56 49.94 14.32
CA MET A 1 -13.37 49.23 13.82
C MET A 1 -13.77 47.82 13.36
N ARG A 2 -14.42 47.66 12.21
CA ARG A 2 -14.86 46.38 11.65
C ARG A 2 -15.04 46.41 10.14
N ALA A 3 -14.09 46.97 9.39
CA ALA A 3 -14.21 47.10 7.93
C ALA A 3 -12.93 46.78 7.12
N GLU A 4 -11.81 46.46 7.74
CA GLU A 4 -10.53 46.33 6.98
C GLU A 4 -10.07 44.91 6.63
N HIS A 5 -10.69 43.87 7.18
CA HIS A 5 -10.25 42.49 6.90
C HIS A 5 -10.84 41.82 5.63
N ARG A 6 -11.73 42.49 4.88
CA ARG A 6 -12.35 41.93 3.68
C ARG A 6 -11.60 42.18 2.36
N PHE A 7 -10.58 43.05 2.37
CA PHE A 7 -9.88 43.47 1.14
C PHE A 7 -8.64 42.60 0.81
N PHE A 8 -8.03 42.00 1.80
CA PHE A 8 -6.79 41.20 1.59
C PHE A 8 -7.01 39.85 0.89
N GLY A 9 -8.16 39.23 1.07
CA GLY A 9 -8.46 37.92 0.48
C GLY A 9 -8.69 37.90 -1.04
N ARG A 10 -9.03 39.05 -1.63
CA ARG A 10 -9.32 39.17 -3.07
C ARG A 10 -8.11 39.51 -3.94
N MET A 11 -7.05 40.05 -3.37
CA MET A 11 -5.86 40.46 -4.12
C MET A 11 -4.86 39.34 -4.39
N ILE A 12 -4.88 38.26 -3.59
CA ILE A 12 -3.98 37.12 -3.79
C ILE A 12 -4.46 36.20 -4.94
N LEU A 13 -5.77 36.17 -5.21
CA LEU A 13 -6.34 35.32 -6.27
C LEU A 13 -6.04 35.85 -7.70
N CYS A 14 -5.77 37.13 -7.86
CA CYS A 14 -5.47 37.72 -9.19
C CYS A 14 -4.00 37.58 -9.61
N CYS A 15 -3.06 37.40 -8.69
CA CYS A 15 -1.62 37.34 -9.05
C CYS A 15 -1.19 35.95 -9.55
N VAL A 16 -1.96 34.88 -9.29
CA VAL A 16 -1.62 33.48 -9.72
C VAL A 16 -2.03 33.23 -11.18
N LEU A 17 -2.91 34.03 -11.77
CA LEU A 17 -3.45 33.83 -13.13
C LEU A 17 -2.62 34.45 -14.26
N VAL A 18 -1.58 35.24 -13.96
CA VAL A 18 -0.81 35.97 -14.99
C VAL A 18 0.49 35.28 -15.42
N VAL A 19 0.89 34.19 -14.78
CA VAL A 19 2.18 33.51 -15.09
C VAL A 19 2.02 32.36 -16.14
N LEU A 20 0.85 32.15 -16.73
CA LEU A 20 0.59 30.99 -17.60
C LEU A 20 0.70 31.26 -19.12
N THR A 21 1.37 32.34 -19.57
CA THR A 21 1.60 32.56 -21.01
C THR A 21 3.05 32.92 -21.30
N SER A 22 3.94 31.92 -21.33
CA SER A 22 5.20 32.00 -22.07
C SER A 22 5.60 30.59 -22.50
N CYS A 23 5.71 30.41 -23.83
CA CYS A 23 6.11 29.18 -24.51
C CYS A 23 7.60 28.88 -24.34
N GLY A 24 7.93 27.59 -24.19
CA GLY A 24 9.20 27.01 -24.63
C GLY A 24 10.08 26.45 -23.53
N GLU A 25 9.94 25.18 -23.27
CA GLU A 25 10.96 24.17 -22.89
C GLU A 25 10.32 23.05 -22.07
N THR A 26 10.09 21.92 -22.73
CA THR A 26 9.11 20.89 -22.33
C THR A 26 9.50 19.96 -21.17
N THR A 27 10.65 20.11 -20.53
CA THR A 27 11.06 19.22 -19.42
C THR A 27 11.11 19.90 -18.05
N ARG A 28 11.31 21.20 -17.99
CA ARG A 28 11.33 21.96 -16.74
C ARG A 28 9.93 22.35 -16.28
N ASP A 29 9.03 22.56 -17.24
CA ASP A 29 7.63 22.96 -16.98
C ASP A 29 6.76 21.82 -16.41
N GLU A 30 7.09 20.58 -16.67
CA GLU A 30 6.34 19.44 -16.16
C GLU A 30 6.59 19.21 -14.66
N PHE A 31 7.83 19.42 -14.20
CA PHE A 31 8.19 19.39 -12.78
C PHE A 31 7.54 20.52 -11.98
N VAL A 32 7.55 21.73 -12.52
CA VAL A 32 6.89 22.90 -11.90
C VAL A 32 5.37 22.72 -11.86
N ARG A 33 4.77 22.06 -12.86
CA ARG A 33 3.33 21.77 -12.87
C ARG A 33 2.93 20.70 -11.86
N ILE A 34 3.78 19.69 -11.63
CA ILE A 34 3.54 18.65 -10.62
C ILE A 34 3.62 19.27 -9.21
N ASP A 35 4.61 20.09 -8.94
CA ASP A 35 4.74 20.81 -7.67
C ASP A 35 3.58 21.79 -7.44
N ALA A 36 3.17 22.54 -8.46
CA ALA A 36 2.04 23.46 -8.36
C ALA A 36 0.70 22.74 -8.16
N ALA A 37 0.49 21.58 -8.80
CA ALA A 37 -0.71 20.77 -8.62
C ALA A 37 -0.77 20.14 -7.22
N GLN A 38 0.35 19.70 -6.67
CA GLN A 38 0.45 19.15 -5.32
C GLN A 38 0.22 20.24 -4.27
N GLU A 39 0.78 21.43 -4.47
CA GLU A 39 0.58 22.56 -3.57
C GLU A 39 -0.87 23.05 -3.62
N LEU A 40 -1.51 23.04 -4.79
CA LEU A 40 -2.92 23.38 -4.95
C LEU A 40 -3.82 22.38 -4.20
N ASP A 41 -3.56 21.07 -4.33
CA ASP A 41 -4.27 20.02 -3.61
C ASP A 41 -4.08 20.15 -2.09
N ARG A 42 -2.86 20.49 -1.63
CA ARG A 42 -2.55 20.78 -0.23
C ARG A 42 -3.36 21.99 0.28
N LEU A 43 -3.35 23.09 -0.47
CA LEU A 43 -4.08 24.32 -0.10
C LEU A 43 -5.60 24.13 -0.14
N GLN A 44 -6.12 23.33 -1.07
CA GLN A 44 -7.53 22.98 -1.10
C GLN A 44 -7.95 22.18 0.13
N LYS A 45 -7.18 21.16 0.52
CA LYS A 45 -7.41 20.38 1.74
C LYS A 45 -7.31 21.21 3.01
N GLU A 46 -6.32 22.11 3.08
CA GLU A 46 -6.18 23.03 4.20
C GLU A 46 -7.38 23.99 4.31
N ASN A 47 -7.87 24.49 3.18
CA ASN A 47 -9.04 25.36 3.13
C ASN A 47 -10.33 24.63 3.52
N GLU A 48 -10.52 23.40 3.06
CA GLU A 48 -11.64 22.56 3.50
C GLU A 48 -11.60 22.28 5.00
N THR A 49 -10.41 22.04 5.55
CA THR A 49 -10.21 21.84 7.00
C THR A 49 -10.58 23.10 7.77
N LEU A 50 -10.11 24.28 7.34
CA LEU A 50 -10.46 25.56 7.95
C LEU A 50 -11.96 25.89 7.87
N ILE A 51 -12.62 25.54 6.76
CA ILE A 51 -14.06 25.71 6.62
C ILE A 51 -14.81 24.85 7.64
N ARG A 52 -14.41 23.58 7.79
CA ARG A 52 -14.99 22.66 8.77
C ARG A 52 -14.77 23.10 10.21
N GLU A 53 -13.57 23.57 10.53
CA GLU A 53 -13.25 24.16 11.84
C GLU A 53 -14.12 25.38 12.14
N ASN A 54 -14.32 26.27 11.15
CA ASN A 54 -15.21 27.42 11.28
C ASN A 54 -16.69 27.04 11.46
N GLU A 55 -17.15 25.98 10.78
CA GLU A 55 -18.52 25.47 10.97
C GLU A 55 -18.70 24.84 12.36
N LEU A 56 -17.70 24.14 12.86
CA LEU A 56 -17.69 23.59 14.23
C LEU A 56 -17.72 24.71 15.27
N MET A 57 -16.99 25.81 15.04
CA MET A 57 -16.96 26.98 15.93
C MET A 57 -18.28 27.76 15.93
N LYS A 58 -19.02 27.78 14.82
CA LYS A 58 -20.32 28.48 14.71
C LYS A 58 -21.46 27.76 15.40
N ASN A 59 -21.37 26.47 15.60
CA ASN A 59 -22.38 25.69 16.32
C ASN A 59 -22.21 25.87 17.83
N GLN A 60 -23.07 26.66 18.46
CA GLN A 60 -23.06 27.08 19.88
C GLN A 60 -23.11 25.94 20.92
N ASN A 61 -22.90 24.69 20.54
CA ASN A 61 -22.93 23.49 21.39
C ASN A 61 -21.58 22.75 21.45
N ILE A 62 -20.46 23.48 21.52
CA ILE A 62 -19.14 22.89 21.71
C ILE A 62 -18.99 22.54 23.20
N THR A 63 -19.08 21.25 23.51
CA THR A 63 -18.77 20.74 24.85
C THR A 63 -17.55 19.83 24.79
N GLU A 64 -16.79 19.80 25.87
CA GLU A 64 -15.62 18.91 26.02
C GLU A 64 -15.97 17.45 25.71
N SER A 65 -17.08 16.96 26.25
CA SER A 65 -17.55 15.58 26.03
C SER A 65 -17.85 15.27 24.56
N ARG A 66 -18.48 16.22 23.86
CA ARG A 66 -18.83 16.03 22.44
C ARG A 66 -17.61 16.01 21.54
N LEU A 67 -16.63 16.91 21.77
CA LEU A 67 -15.39 16.91 21.01
C LEU A 67 -14.56 15.66 21.31
N SER A 68 -14.46 15.25 22.59
CA SER A 68 -13.79 14.00 22.97
C SER A 68 -14.37 12.81 22.23
N GLY A 69 -15.71 12.67 22.21
CA GLY A 69 -16.36 11.57 21.50
C GLY A 69 -16.07 11.56 19.99
N LYS A 70 -15.98 12.75 19.37
CA LYS A 70 -15.62 12.88 17.95
C LYS A 70 -14.15 12.51 17.68
N ILE A 71 -13.22 12.99 18.53
CA ILE A 71 -11.80 12.65 18.43
C ILE A 71 -11.62 11.14 18.50
N GLU A 72 -12.15 10.49 19.52
CA GLU A 72 -12.04 9.05 19.72
C GLU A 72 -12.68 8.27 18.57
N TYR A 73 -13.82 8.69 18.08
CA TYR A 73 -14.51 8.07 16.95
C TYR A 73 -13.66 8.08 15.68
N PHE A 74 -13.12 9.24 15.28
CA PHE A 74 -12.33 9.36 14.06
C PHE A 74 -10.94 8.75 14.22
N TYR A 75 -10.29 8.93 15.36
CA TYR A 75 -8.98 8.33 15.64
C TYR A 75 -9.01 6.79 15.59
N THR A 76 -10.03 6.18 16.21
CA THR A 76 -10.19 4.72 16.18
C THR A 76 -10.44 4.18 14.77
N ARG A 77 -11.11 4.96 13.93
CA ARG A 77 -11.34 4.62 12.51
C ARG A 77 -10.19 4.95 11.59
N LYS A 78 -9.10 5.52 12.12
CA LYS A 78 -7.94 5.98 11.36
C LYS A 78 -8.28 7.07 10.32
N ASP A 79 -9.38 7.80 10.55
CA ASP A 79 -9.68 9.03 9.81
C ASP A 79 -8.90 10.18 10.46
N TYR A 80 -7.60 10.21 10.14
CA TYR A 80 -6.66 11.10 10.81
C TYR A 80 -6.85 12.58 10.46
N GLU A 81 -7.36 12.89 9.27
CA GLU A 81 -7.70 14.28 8.91
C GLU A 81 -8.80 14.82 9.82
N MET A 82 -9.89 14.08 9.96
CA MET A 82 -10.99 14.47 10.83
C MET A 82 -10.57 14.47 12.31
N ALA A 83 -9.81 13.47 12.74
CA ALA A 83 -9.31 13.42 14.12
C ALA A 83 -8.45 14.64 14.45
N LYS A 84 -7.55 15.06 13.56
CA LYS A 84 -6.65 16.21 13.71
C LYS A 84 -7.42 17.53 13.80
N SER A 85 -8.45 17.71 12.95
CA SER A 85 -9.33 18.89 13.00
C SER A 85 -10.01 19.02 14.37
N TYR A 86 -10.58 17.92 14.89
CA TYR A 86 -11.22 17.94 16.21
C TYR A 86 -10.21 18.08 17.37
N LEU A 87 -9.00 17.54 17.24
CA LEU A 87 -7.91 17.71 18.21
C LEU A 87 -7.49 19.17 18.33
N ASN A 88 -7.32 19.87 17.21
CA ASN A 88 -6.98 21.29 17.21
C ASN A 88 -8.07 22.11 17.93
N VAL A 89 -9.35 21.92 17.53
CA VAL A 89 -10.47 22.60 18.17
C VAL A 89 -10.53 22.28 19.66
N PHE A 90 -10.28 21.04 20.07
CA PHE A 90 -10.28 20.66 21.48
C PHE A 90 -9.18 21.37 22.27
N MET A 91 -7.96 21.37 21.75
CA MET A 91 -6.82 22.02 22.42
C MET A 91 -6.99 23.55 22.54
N ASP A 92 -7.64 24.17 21.57
CA ASP A 92 -7.92 25.61 21.56
C ASP A 92 -9.01 26.01 22.56
N PHE A 93 -10.07 25.20 22.66
CA PHE A 93 -11.23 25.49 23.52
C PHE A 93 -11.08 24.99 24.96
N PHE A 94 -10.31 23.93 25.17
CA PHE A 94 -10.14 23.26 26.47
C PHE A 94 -8.67 23.02 26.84
N PRO A 95 -7.81 24.08 26.83
CA PRO A 95 -6.38 23.92 27.04
C PRO A 95 -6.01 23.34 28.42
N GLU A 96 -6.87 23.57 29.42
CA GLU A 96 -6.69 23.10 30.82
C GLU A 96 -7.35 21.73 31.07
N SER A 97 -7.91 21.08 30.06
CA SER A 97 -8.53 19.78 30.23
C SER A 97 -7.49 18.70 30.60
N PRO A 98 -7.79 17.79 31.54
CA PRO A 98 -6.94 16.67 31.89
C PRO A 98 -6.73 15.69 30.71
N LYS A 99 -7.50 15.81 29.62
CA LYS A 99 -7.37 15.01 28.40
C LYS A 99 -6.32 15.55 27.41
N VAL A 100 -5.89 16.79 27.56
CA VAL A 100 -4.90 17.42 26.65
C VAL A 100 -3.63 16.59 26.49
N PRO A 101 -3.00 16.03 27.54
CA PRO A 101 -1.79 15.20 27.37
C PRO A 101 -2.05 13.95 26.50
N VAL A 102 -3.21 13.30 26.65
CA VAL A 102 -3.60 12.13 25.84
C VAL A 102 -3.81 12.54 24.40
N TYR A 103 -4.48 13.65 24.17
CA TYR A 103 -4.78 14.14 22.82
C TYR A 103 -3.54 14.70 22.10
N ARG A 104 -2.56 15.22 22.83
CA ARG A 104 -1.23 15.49 22.27
C ARG A 104 -0.55 14.22 21.77
N SER A 105 -0.65 13.13 22.51
CA SER A 105 -0.09 11.85 22.06
C SER A 105 -0.79 11.31 20.80
N TYR A 106 -2.10 11.52 20.66
CA TYR A 106 -2.83 11.19 19.43
C TYR A 106 -2.36 12.05 18.27
N TYR A 107 -2.18 13.35 18.50
CA TYR A 107 -1.68 14.28 17.48
C TYR A 107 -0.29 13.90 16.98
N GLU A 108 0.64 13.60 17.90
CA GLU A 108 1.99 13.13 17.54
C GLU A 108 1.97 11.80 16.79
N ASN A 109 1.09 10.88 17.16
CA ASN A 109 0.93 9.62 16.45
C ASN A 109 0.41 9.83 15.02
N ILE A 110 -0.59 10.69 14.85
CA ILE A 110 -1.09 11.08 13.52
C ILE A 110 0.04 11.67 12.69
N ARG A 111 0.80 12.60 13.24
CA ARG A 111 1.94 13.24 12.57
C ARG A 111 2.99 12.23 12.13
N ASN A 112 3.30 11.25 12.97
CA ASN A 112 4.26 10.19 12.64
C ASN A 112 3.74 9.29 11.50
N VAL A 113 2.45 8.98 11.49
CA VAL A 113 1.83 8.22 10.39
C VAL A 113 1.84 9.03 9.10
N GLU A 114 1.49 10.32 9.14
CA GLU A 114 1.56 11.23 7.98
C GLU A 114 2.99 11.32 7.42
N ALA A 115 3.99 11.51 8.30
CA ALA A 115 5.40 11.56 7.91
C ALA A 115 5.86 10.26 7.24
N ALA A 116 5.51 9.10 7.80
CA ALA A 116 5.84 7.80 7.21
C ALA A 116 5.19 7.59 5.83
N VAL A 117 3.97 8.09 5.63
CA VAL A 117 3.29 8.05 4.33
C VAL A 117 3.98 8.97 3.32
N GLN A 118 4.40 10.18 3.73
CA GLN A 118 5.12 11.10 2.85
C GLN A 118 6.50 10.58 2.48
N GLU A 119 7.24 10.02 3.43
CA GLU A 119 8.53 9.39 3.17
C GLU A 119 8.40 8.24 2.17
N ARG A 120 7.36 7.41 2.32
CA ARG A 120 7.08 6.33 1.38
C ARG A 120 6.78 6.86 -0.03
N LYS A 121 5.95 7.89 -0.15
CA LYS A 121 5.67 8.54 -1.45
C LYS A 121 6.93 9.12 -2.09
N PHE A 122 7.80 9.74 -1.29
CA PHE A 122 9.07 10.28 -1.77
C PHE A 122 10.02 9.19 -2.28
N LEU A 123 10.14 8.07 -1.53
CA LEU A 123 10.92 6.91 -1.95
C LEU A 123 10.34 6.27 -3.22
N ASP A 124 9.02 6.18 -3.32
CA ASP A 124 8.35 5.66 -4.52
C ASP A 124 8.61 6.56 -5.75
N MET A 125 8.60 7.90 -5.57
CA MET A 125 8.94 8.84 -6.65
C MET A 125 10.42 8.74 -7.06
N GLN A 126 11.35 8.61 -6.11
CA GLN A 126 12.76 8.37 -6.43
C GLN A 126 12.97 7.04 -7.16
N ASN A 127 12.26 6.00 -6.76
CA ASN A 127 12.31 4.69 -7.41
C ASN A 127 11.68 4.70 -8.81
N LEU A 128 10.75 5.60 -9.09
CA LEU A 128 10.18 5.80 -10.43
C LEU A 128 11.16 6.47 -11.40
N GLN A 129 12.13 7.26 -10.90
CA GLN A 129 13.15 7.92 -11.75
C GLN A 129 14.33 7.02 -12.12
N VAL A 130 14.54 5.94 -11.36
CA VAL A 130 15.56 4.93 -11.63
C VAL A 130 14.82 3.62 -11.87
N ASP A 131 15.22 2.83 -12.87
CA ASP A 131 14.66 1.48 -13.11
C ASP A 131 15.01 0.49 -11.99
N ASN A 132 14.92 0.99 -10.75
CA ASN A 132 15.14 0.23 -9.53
C ASN A 132 13.91 -0.60 -9.23
N THR A 133 14.00 -1.88 -9.45
CA THR A 133 12.94 -2.85 -9.17
C THR A 133 13.07 -3.49 -7.78
N GLY A 134 14.06 -3.10 -6.97
CA GLY A 134 14.30 -3.68 -5.64
C GLY A 134 14.56 -5.19 -5.71
N ILE A 135 13.78 -5.96 -4.97
CA ILE A 135 13.85 -7.43 -4.96
C ILE A 135 13.20 -8.07 -6.20
N TRP A 136 12.51 -7.29 -7.04
CA TRP A 136 11.79 -7.79 -8.20
C TRP A 136 12.66 -7.82 -9.45
N THR A 137 12.39 -8.79 -10.32
CA THR A 137 12.95 -8.86 -11.68
C THR A 137 11.83 -9.12 -12.68
N VAL A 138 12.03 -8.60 -13.91
CA VAL A 138 11.13 -8.89 -15.04
C VAL A 138 11.88 -9.85 -15.96
N GLU A 139 11.33 -11.03 -16.16
CA GLU A 139 11.91 -12.09 -16.96
C GLU A 139 11.00 -12.49 -18.12
N ASN A 140 11.58 -13.11 -19.11
CA ASN A 140 10.83 -13.67 -20.24
C ASN A 140 10.54 -15.15 -19.97
N PHE A 141 9.34 -15.61 -20.31
CA PHE A 141 9.06 -17.04 -20.40
C PHE A 141 9.96 -17.67 -21.48
N THR A 142 10.37 -18.89 -21.25
CA THR A 142 11.11 -19.67 -22.23
C THR A 142 10.16 -20.62 -22.99
N ASP A 143 10.49 -20.89 -24.25
CA ASP A 143 9.83 -21.93 -25.05
C ASP A 143 10.33 -23.34 -24.68
N GLN A 144 9.85 -24.37 -25.37
CA GLN A 144 10.25 -25.77 -25.15
C GLN A 144 11.74 -26.03 -25.44
N ASN A 145 12.39 -25.15 -26.19
CA ASN A 145 13.82 -25.23 -26.54
C ASN A 145 14.71 -24.40 -25.60
N GLY A 146 14.10 -23.72 -24.60
CA GLY A 146 14.81 -22.85 -23.68
C GLY A 146 15.03 -21.43 -24.20
N ASN A 147 14.52 -21.05 -25.37
CA ASN A 147 14.66 -19.69 -25.90
C ASN A 147 13.68 -18.72 -25.23
N PRO A 148 14.09 -17.49 -24.94
CA PRO A 148 13.19 -16.48 -24.38
C PRO A 148 12.06 -16.12 -25.36
N THR A 149 10.84 -16.04 -24.86
CA THR A 149 9.66 -15.61 -25.62
C THR A 149 9.41 -14.11 -25.37
N GLU A 150 8.50 -13.49 -26.13
CA GLU A 150 8.05 -12.12 -25.88
C GLU A 150 7.21 -11.95 -24.61
N ARG A 151 6.68 -13.06 -24.07
CA ARG A 151 5.86 -13.02 -22.86
C ARG A 151 6.75 -12.84 -21.63
N LYS A 152 6.41 -11.82 -20.83
CA LYS A 152 7.15 -11.46 -19.61
C LYS A 152 6.36 -11.81 -18.35
N PHE A 153 7.08 -11.94 -17.24
CA PHE A 153 6.52 -12.05 -15.90
C PHE A 153 7.43 -11.38 -14.89
N ILE A 154 6.89 -11.01 -13.74
CA ILE A 154 7.66 -10.53 -12.59
C ILE A 154 7.87 -11.71 -11.64
N THR A 155 9.09 -11.83 -11.13
CA THR A 155 9.45 -12.72 -10.03
C THR A 155 10.38 -11.98 -9.06
N THR A 156 10.78 -12.63 -7.96
CA THR A 156 11.81 -12.10 -7.07
C THR A 156 13.21 -12.54 -7.56
N ARG A 157 14.21 -11.66 -7.41
CA ARG A 157 15.62 -11.96 -7.80
C ARG A 157 16.20 -13.15 -7.04
N GLU A 158 15.81 -13.25 -5.77
CA GLU A 158 16.14 -14.36 -4.91
C GLU A 158 14.87 -15.10 -4.53
N THR A 159 14.97 -16.40 -4.36
CA THR A 159 13.85 -17.23 -3.91
C THR A 159 13.42 -16.82 -2.50
N LEU A 160 12.13 -16.80 -2.25
CA LEU A 160 11.59 -16.48 -0.94
C LEU A 160 11.67 -17.72 -0.04
N SER A 161 12.40 -17.61 1.05
CA SER A 161 12.51 -18.70 2.03
C SER A 161 11.34 -18.71 2.99
N GLY A 162 10.89 -19.91 3.36
CA GLY A 162 9.83 -20.13 4.33
C GLY A 162 10.00 -21.41 5.13
N THR A 163 9.07 -21.62 6.04
CA THR A 163 8.98 -22.87 6.83
C THR A 163 7.65 -23.58 6.58
N TYR A 164 7.67 -24.89 6.59
CA TYR A 164 6.45 -25.67 6.57
C TYR A 164 6.46 -26.76 7.64
N SER A 165 5.29 -27.10 8.11
CA SER A 165 5.06 -28.19 9.06
C SER A 165 4.15 -29.23 8.43
N ASP A 166 4.43 -30.49 8.67
CA ASP A 166 3.59 -31.64 8.38
C ASP A 166 3.66 -32.65 9.55
N VAL A 167 3.07 -33.84 9.41
CA VAL A 167 3.07 -34.89 10.47
C VAL A 167 4.48 -35.34 10.86
N SER A 168 5.45 -35.19 9.96
CA SER A 168 6.81 -35.71 10.13
C SER A 168 7.80 -34.60 10.56
N PHE A 169 7.45 -33.35 10.38
CA PHE A 169 8.33 -32.22 10.60
C PHE A 169 7.59 -31.00 11.18
N ASP A 170 8.08 -30.47 12.29
CA ASP A 170 7.52 -29.26 12.92
C ASP A 170 7.93 -27.97 12.20
N ALA A 171 9.12 -27.95 11.57
CA ALA A 171 9.63 -26.76 10.86
C ALA A 171 10.68 -27.16 9.81
N ALA A 172 10.25 -27.67 8.67
CA ALA A 172 11.14 -27.87 7.53
C ALA A 172 11.20 -26.61 6.66
N THR A 173 12.29 -26.43 5.93
CA THR A 173 12.47 -25.28 5.03
C THR A 173 11.90 -25.55 3.64
N PHE A 174 11.39 -24.51 3.01
CA PHE A 174 11.04 -24.51 1.60
C PHE A 174 11.41 -23.17 0.96
N VAL A 175 11.40 -23.10 -0.35
CA VAL A 175 11.50 -21.87 -1.10
C VAL A 175 10.27 -21.66 -1.97
N ALA A 176 9.94 -20.41 -2.23
CA ALA A 176 8.79 -20.01 -3.01
C ALA A 176 9.20 -19.03 -4.11
N ASP A 177 8.66 -19.22 -5.32
CA ASP A 177 8.82 -18.30 -6.43
C ASP A 177 7.47 -17.74 -6.85
N PHE A 178 7.36 -16.42 -6.87
CA PHE A 178 6.21 -15.75 -7.45
C PHE A 178 6.33 -15.64 -8.97
N ILE A 179 5.20 -15.81 -9.64
CA ILE A 179 5.07 -15.59 -11.08
C ILE A 179 3.89 -14.64 -11.29
N ILE A 180 4.19 -13.39 -11.62
CA ILE A 180 3.18 -12.34 -11.81
C ILE A 180 3.16 -11.94 -13.27
N VAL A 181 2.14 -12.37 -14.00
CA VAL A 181 1.97 -12.11 -15.43
C VAL A 181 1.14 -10.85 -15.67
N SER A 182 0.20 -10.57 -14.78
CA SER A 182 -0.65 -9.37 -14.81
C SER A 182 -1.28 -9.13 -13.44
N LYS A 183 -1.98 -8.00 -13.27
CA LYS A 183 -2.77 -7.69 -12.08
C LYS A 183 -3.70 -8.83 -11.65
N SER A 184 -4.27 -9.59 -12.60
CA SER A 184 -5.24 -10.65 -12.35
C SER A 184 -4.71 -12.06 -12.54
N ASN A 185 -3.40 -12.21 -12.80
CA ASN A 185 -2.77 -13.50 -13.04
C ASN A 185 -1.48 -13.61 -12.25
N ILE A 186 -1.59 -14.18 -11.05
CA ILE A 186 -0.50 -14.44 -10.12
C ILE A 186 -0.50 -15.94 -9.80
N ALA A 187 0.68 -16.52 -9.75
CA ALA A 187 0.90 -17.90 -9.35
C ALA A 187 2.12 -18.00 -8.43
N LEU A 188 2.21 -19.13 -7.72
CA LEU A 188 3.27 -19.45 -6.78
C LEU A 188 3.80 -20.85 -7.05
N LYS A 189 5.12 -21.02 -7.09
CA LYS A 189 5.79 -22.32 -7.02
C LYS A 189 6.33 -22.53 -5.62
N ILE A 190 6.28 -23.77 -5.13
CA ILE A 190 6.82 -24.18 -3.83
C ILE A 190 7.79 -25.33 -4.07
N PHE A 191 8.99 -25.22 -3.51
CA PHE A 191 10.05 -26.23 -3.58
C PHE A 191 10.41 -26.65 -2.16
N GLU A 192 10.05 -27.88 -1.78
CA GLU A 192 10.29 -28.43 -0.45
C GLU A 192 11.70 -29.02 -0.33
N ARG A 193 12.35 -28.81 0.82
CA ARG A 193 13.59 -29.47 1.22
C ARG A 193 14.73 -29.39 0.18
N GLY A 194 14.83 -28.26 -0.52
CA GLY A 194 15.85 -28.09 -1.57
C GLY A 194 15.61 -28.96 -2.82
N ASN A 195 14.43 -29.52 -3.00
CA ASN A 195 14.07 -30.21 -4.23
C ASN A 195 14.17 -29.25 -5.43
N LYS A 196 14.64 -29.76 -6.56
CA LYS A 196 14.67 -29.01 -7.82
C LYS A 196 13.31 -28.94 -8.49
N GLU A 197 12.41 -29.89 -8.18
CA GLU A 197 11.07 -29.96 -8.71
C GLU A 197 10.09 -29.30 -7.75
N PRO A 198 9.17 -28.46 -8.25
CA PRO A 198 8.15 -27.85 -7.43
C PRO A 198 7.09 -28.87 -7.00
N VAL A 199 6.42 -28.60 -5.90
CA VAL A 199 5.23 -29.35 -5.47
C VAL A 199 4.19 -29.27 -6.58
N SER A 200 3.88 -30.42 -7.18
CA SER A 200 3.01 -30.52 -8.36
C SER A 200 1.73 -31.27 -8.05
N GLY A 201 0.63 -30.69 -8.53
CA GLY A 201 -0.66 -31.37 -8.66
C GLY A 201 -0.92 -31.80 -10.10
N ASN A 202 -2.09 -32.30 -10.34
CA ASN A 202 -2.56 -32.61 -11.70
C ASN A 202 -4.04 -32.24 -11.87
N ALA A 203 -4.52 -32.18 -13.11
CA ALA A 203 -5.88 -31.76 -13.40
C ALA A 203 -6.95 -32.70 -12.82
N LYS A 204 -6.64 -34.02 -12.65
CA LYS A 204 -7.58 -35.03 -12.10
C LYS A 204 -7.62 -34.95 -10.57
N THR A 205 -6.46 -34.75 -9.94
CA THR A 205 -6.27 -34.65 -8.49
C THR A 205 -5.56 -33.37 -8.11
N PRO A 206 -6.23 -32.20 -8.18
CA PRO A 206 -5.61 -30.94 -7.86
C PRO A 206 -5.38 -30.82 -6.37
N ILE A 207 -4.20 -30.33 -5.98
CA ILE A 207 -3.94 -29.97 -4.59
C ILE A 207 -4.65 -28.64 -4.31
N ARG A 208 -5.47 -28.60 -3.25
CA ARG A 208 -6.20 -27.41 -2.82
C ARG A 208 -5.49 -26.75 -1.66
N TYR A 209 -5.37 -25.43 -1.73
CA TYR A 209 -4.78 -24.60 -0.68
C TYR A 209 -5.80 -23.58 -0.18
N ILE A 210 -5.85 -23.41 1.14
CA ILE A 210 -6.46 -22.24 1.77
C ILE A 210 -5.30 -21.29 2.05
N ILE A 211 -5.33 -20.09 1.48
CA ILE A 211 -4.25 -19.13 1.57
C ILE A 211 -4.75 -17.89 2.34
N LYS A 212 -4.02 -17.52 3.38
CA LYS A 212 -4.17 -16.25 4.08
C LYS A 212 -3.02 -15.34 3.69
N ALA A 213 -3.32 -14.19 3.10
CA ALA A 213 -2.36 -13.15 2.79
C ALA A 213 -2.58 -11.97 3.74
N THR A 214 -1.50 -11.45 4.33
CA THR A 214 -1.52 -10.32 5.28
C THR A 214 -0.61 -9.22 4.75
N GLY A 215 -1.16 -8.04 4.54
CA GLY A 215 -0.44 -6.87 4.05
C GLY A 215 0.34 -6.14 5.15
N ALA A 216 1.14 -5.17 4.76
CA ALA A 216 1.94 -4.34 5.67
C ALA A 216 1.10 -3.54 6.67
N ASP A 217 -0.16 -3.25 6.35
CA ASP A 217 -1.13 -2.58 7.23
C ASP A 217 -1.79 -3.53 8.24
N GLY A 218 -1.40 -4.81 8.26
CA GLY A 218 -1.96 -5.85 9.13
C GLY A 218 -3.33 -6.38 8.68
N LYS A 219 -3.89 -5.82 7.60
CA LYS A 219 -5.13 -6.38 7.03
C LYS A 219 -4.83 -7.67 6.32
N TYR A 220 -5.74 -8.63 6.43
CA TYR A 220 -5.62 -9.91 5.76
C TYR A 220 -6.88 -10.27 5.00
N PHE A 221 -6.74 -11.15 4.03
CA PHE A 221 -7.84 -11.86 3.42
C PHE A 221 -7.46 -13.32 3.18
N SER A 222 -8.47 -14.19 3.11
CA SER A 222 -8.28 -15.59 2.82
C SER A 222 -8.99 -15.97 1.52
N PHE A 223 -8.37 -16.87 0.78
CA PHE A 223 -8.90 -17.37 -0.47
C PHE A 223 -8.48 -18.83 -0.70
N THR A 224 -9.14 -19.49 -1.63
CA THR A 224 -8.78 -20.85 -2.05
C THR A 224 -8.06 -20.80 -3.39
N ALA A 225 -6.97 -21.54 -3.51
CA ALA A 225 -6.23 -21.74 -4.75
C ALA A 225 -6.05 -23.22 -5.06
N ARG A 226 -5.71 -23.55 -6.30
CA ARG A 226 -5.50 -24.92 -6.76
C ARG A 226 -4.18 -25.05 -7.48
N ASN A 227 -3.49 -26.15 -7.21
CA ASN A 227 -2.33 -26.56 -7.98
C ASN A 227 -2.76 -27.74 -8.86
N THR A 228 -2.78 -27.50 -10.17
CA THR A 228 -3.13 -28.49 -11.21
C THR A 228 -1.94 -28.85 -12.09
N SER A 229 -0.76 -28.33 -11.78
CA SER A 229 0.49 -28.50 -12.52
C SER A 229 1.69 -28.32 -11.60
N ASP A 230 2.66 -27.52 -12.00
CA ASP A 230 3.88 -27.14 -11.27
C ASP A 230 3.70 -25.88 -10.40
N ARG A 231 2.49 -25.31 -10.33
CA ARG A 231 2.23 -24.04 -9.66
C ARG A 231 0.83 -23.94 -9.07
N ILE A 232 0.72 -23.17 -8.03
CA ILE A 232 -0.54 -22.79 -7.39
C ILE A 232 -1.06 -21.53 -8.10
N ALA A 233 -2.12 -21.66 -8.88
CA ALA A 233 -2.73 -20.53 -9.57
C ALA A 233 -3.74 -19.81 -8.67
N PHE A 234 -3.62 -18.50 -8.54
CA PHE A 234 -4.57 -17.67 -7.82
C PHE A 234 -5.70 -17.22 -8.77
N GLY A 235 -6.93 -17.26 -8.28
CA GLY A 235 -8.06 -16.73 -9.05
C GLY A 235 -7.96 -15.20 -9.24
N ASN A 236 -8.63 -14.68 -10.27
CA ASN A 236 -8.53 -13.25 -10.66
C ASN A 236 -8.75 -12.28 -9.49
N THR A 237 -9.76 -12.50 -8.66
CA THR A 237 -10.07 -11.65 -7.50
C THR A 237 -8.95 -11.70 -6.45
N ALA A 238 -8.40 -12.89 -6.17
CA ALA A 238 -7.30 -13.06 -5.23
C ALA A 238 -6.02 -12.41 -5.76
N SER A 239 -5.68 -12.64 -7.03
CA SER A 239 -4.54 -12.01 -7.71
C SER A 239 -4.62 -10.49 -7.63
N THR A 240 -5.78 -9.89 -7.91
CA THR A 240 -5.98 -8.44 -7.83
C THR A 240 -5.74 -7.91 -6.42
N LYS A 241 -6.27 -8.58 -5.38
CA LYS A 241 -6.04 -8.17 -4.00
C LYS A 241 -4.57 -8.29 -3.58
N ILE A 242 -3.87 -9.34 -4.01
CA ILE A 242 -2.44 -9.50 -3.76
C ILE A 242 -1.65 -8.41 -4.49
N HIS A 243 -1.97 -8.14 -5.75
CA HIS A 243 -1.37 -7.04 -6.51
C HIS A 243 -1.52 -5.71 -5.75
N ASP A 244 -2.72 -5.40 -5.25
CA ASP A 244 -2.98 -4.16 -4.51
C ASP A 244 -2.17 -4.11 -3.19
N MET A 245 -1.96 -5.25 -2.49
CA MET A 245 -1.07 -5.33 -1.33
C MET A 245 0.39 -5.09 -1.71
N LEU A 246 0.86 -5.65 -2.83
CA LEU A 246 2.24 -5.45 -3.31
C LEU A 246 2.49 -4.00 -3.73
N ILE A 247 1.51 -3.33 -4.33
CA ILE A 247 1.57 -1.90 -4.67
C ILE A 247 1.71 -1.03 -3.41
N GLN A 248 1.06 -1.41 -2.29
CA GLN A 248 1.21 -0.70 -1.03
C GLN A 248 2.63 -0.81 -0.44
N GLY A 249 3.41 -1.80 -0.90
CA GLY A 249 4.76 -2.04 -0.41
C GLY A 249 4.81 -2.59 1.02
N GLY A 250 6.02 -2.64 1.58
CA GLY A 250 6.26 -3.21 2.91
C GLY A 250 6.22 -4.73 2.92
N THR A 251 6.06 -5.34 4.09
CA THR A 251 6.04 -6.80 4.24
C THR A 251 4.68 -7.38 3.91
N VAL A 252 4.66 -8.40 3.06
CA VAL A 252 3.45 -9.19 2.78
C VAL A 252 3.69 -10.63 3.18
N SER A 253 2.91 -11.15 4.13
CA SER A 253 3.07 -12.49 4.68
C SER A 253 1.98 -13.43 4.17
N PHE A 254 2.36 -14.70 3.97
CA PHE A 254 1.49 -15.74 3.45
C PHE A 254 1.49 -16.94 4.37
N THR A 255 0.31 -17.48 4.63
CA THR A 255 0.12 -18.81 5.24
C THR A 255 -0.74 -19.64 4.28
N LEU A 256 -0.22 -20.78 3.85
CA LEU A 256 -0.93 -21.72 2.98
C LEU A 256 -1.20 -23.00 3.76
N THR A 257 -2.43 -23.43 3.79
CA THR A 257 -2.83 -24.71 4.41
C THR A 257 -3.39 -25.64 3.36
N THR A 258 -2.93 -26.87 3.34
CA THR A 258 -3.42 -27.92 2.46
C THR A 258 -3.50 -29.25 3.22
N THR A 259 -4.28 -30.19 2.69
CA THR A 259 -4.26 -31.58 3.12
C THR A 259 -3.63 -32.40 2.00
N ARG A 260 -2.55 -33.10 2.32
CA ARG A 260 -1.85 -34.02 1.41
C ARG A 260 -1.64 -35.34 2.10
N ASP A 261 -2.05 -36.43 1.44
CA ASP A 261 -1.98 -37.80 1.96
C ASP A 261 -2.66 -37.97 3.34
N GLY A 262 -3.80 -37.27 3.53
CA GLY A 262 -4.55 -37.25 4.79
C GLY A 262 -3.96 -36.37 5.90
N CYS A 263 -2.85 -35.71 5.65
CA CYS A 263 -2.13 -34.87 6.63
C CYS A 263 -2.24 -33.40 6.31
N ASN A 264 -2.42 -32.59 7.34
CA ASN A 264 -2.37 -31.16 7.19
C ASN A 264 -0.92 -30.66 7.01
N VAL A 265 -0.70 -29.87 5.98
CA VAL A 265 0.59 -29.21 5.71
C VAL A 265 0.35 -27.69 5.74
N VAL A 266 1.19 -26.99 6.49
CA VAL A 266 1.10 -25.52 6.62
C VAL A 266 2.43 -24.92 6.19
N TYR A 267 2.40 -24.03 5.19
CA TYR A 267 3.55 -23.25 4.72
C TYR A 267 3.41 -21.81 5.18
N THR A 268 4.51 -21.22 5.65
CA THR A 268 4.55 -19.82 6.05
C THR A 268 5.80 -19.15 5.46
N PHE A 269 5.62 -18.04 4.76
CA PHE A 269 6.70 -17.22 4.23
C PHE A 269 6.28 -15.77 4.12
N SER A 270 7.23 -14.89 3.86
CA SER A 270 6.97 -13.47 3.68
C SER A 270 7.80 -12.91 2.53
N ILE A 271 7.23 -11.93 1.85
CA ILE A 271 7.94 -10.97 1.02
C ILE A 271 8.39 -9.87 1.98
N PRO A 272 9.68 -9.75 2.32
CA PRO A 272 10.12 -8.86 3.40
C PRO A 272 9.98 -7.38 3.06
N ASN A 273 10.04 -7.06 1.76
CA ASN A 273 9.89 -5.70 1.27
C ASN A 273 9.37 -5.71 -0.17
N ALA A 274 8.08 -5.43 -0.33
CA ALA A 274 7.45 -5.29 -1.64
C ALA A 274 7.69 -3.91 -2.31
N GLN A 275 8.55 -3.05 -1.75
CA GLN A 275 8.92 -1.78 -2.39
C GLN A 275 9.42 -2.02 -3.82
N CYS A 276 9.25 -1.02 -4.67
CA CYS A 276 9.62 -1.07 -6.09
C CYS A 276 8.82 -2.09 -6.95
N TYR A 277 7.84 -2.80 -6.38
CA TYR A 277 6.95 -3.65 -7.17
C TYR A 277 6.24 -2.86 -8.28
N ASN A 278 5.81 -1.63 -7.97
CA ASN A 278 5.17 -0.75 -8.95
C ASN A 278 6.10 -0.46 -10.15
N THR A 279 7.39 -0.24 -9.91
CA THR A 279 8.39 -0.07 -10.98
C THR A 279 8.52 -1.34 -11.83
N ALA A 280 8.64 -2.51 -11.21
CA ALA A 280 8.68 -3.78 -11.94
C ALA A 280 7.40 -4.01 -12.75
N PHE A 281 6.24 -3.68 -12.19
CA PHE A 281 4.94 -3.82 -12.88
C PHE A 281 4.81 -2.85 -14.06
N ARG A 282 5.35 -1.64 -13.97
CA ARG A 282 5.45 -0.71 -15.08
C ARG A 282 6.35 -1.26 -16.19
N LEU A 283 7.53 -1.81 -15.85
CA LEU A 283 8.45 -2.42 -16.81
C LEU A 283 7.86 -3.67 -17.48
N LEU A 284 7.06 -4.48 -16.75
CA LEU A 284 6.32 -5.60 -17.33
C LEU A 284 5.40 -5.15 -18.47
N ASN A 285 4.77 -3.99 -18.33
CA ASN A 285 3.79 -3.46 -19.29
C ASN A 285 4.39 -2.48 -20.30
N ALA A 286 5.69 -2.17 -20.20
CA ALA A 286 6.39 -1.35 -21.18
C ALA A 286 6.50 -2.13 -22.50
N LYS A 287 6.07 -1.47 -23.61
CA LYS A 287 6.14 -2.00 -24.96
C LYS A 287 7.56 -1.94 -25.52
#